data_2bb22b055e71259615cba26d3fba28ab
#
_entry.id   2bb22b055e71259615cba26d3fba28ab
#
_cell.length_a   1.000
_cell.length_b   1.000
_cell.length_c   1.000
_cell.angle_alpha   90.00
_cell.angle_beta   90.00
_cell.angle_gamma   90.00
#
_symmetry.space_group_name_H-M   'P 1'
#
loop_
_entity.id
_entity.type
_entity.pdbx_description
1 polymer ?
#
loop_
_entity_poly.entity_id
_entity_poly.type
_entity_poly.pdbx_seq_one_letter_code
_entity_poly.pdbx_strand_id
1 'polypeptide(L)'
;MDATEITAAAAAHGVEPAPFVNLRDPARRLGPDGKPAVSRRAPIWEDVPDAKWNDWRWQLSNRVNDLAEIERILNLTDDEREGLSAPDKFRVDVTPYFISLIDPDDPDDPIRRQIIPTGRELRSFTGMMEDSLAEDRHSPVPGLVHRYPDRVLMLITTQCASYCRYCTRSRIVGDPGQNFNRKDHEAQLDYIRRTPQIRDVLISGGDGLTMAPKLLESVLRGLREIPHVEIVRIGSRVPVFLPQRIDDELCEMLAKYHPVWLNIHVNHPNEITPELARACDGLARAGIPLGNQSVLLAGINDCVHIQRDLVQKLVEIRVRPYYIYQCDLVEGAGHFRTPVGKGLEIMEGLRGHTSGYAVPQYIVDAPGGGGKIPVMPNYLVSYSDHKVVLRNYEGYITTYEEPTSYTPHDRATCRWCQNPRPEPGQEGITALLDGKRMWIEPAGFVETHARGNEEAHRLQDPSKWVPYGVGALEGQAGQPLSVLQPGTAARFGPGEEPRPADGLPTATANHELL
;
A
#
# COMPACT_ATOMS: atom_id res chain seq x y z
N MET A 1 4.76 -22.48 -34.82
CA MET A 1 4.68 -21.52 -35.94
C MET A 1 5.84 -20.56 -35.75
N ASP A 2 6.67 -20.43 -36.77
CA ASP A 2 7.76 -19.44 -36.73
C ASP A 2 7.23 -18.03 -37.05
N ALA A 3 8.05 -17.00 -36.86
CA ALA A 3 7.65 -15.61 -37.11
C ALA A 3 7.20 -15.38 -38.58
N THR A 4 7.67 -16.18 -39.52
CA THR A 4 7.35 -16.11 -40.94
C THR A 4 5.95 -16.65 -41.23
N GLU A 5 5.52 -17.69 -40.54
CA GLU A 5 4.17 -18.27 -40.65
C GLU A 5 3.11 -17.32 -40.06
N ILE A 6 3.43 -16.62 -38.93
CA ILE A 6 2.55 -15.62 -38.33
C ILE A 6 2.37 -14.43 -39.26
N THR A 7 3.44 -13.99 -39.92
CA THR A 7 3.41 -12.87 -40.87
C THR A 7 2.59 -13.21 -42.12
N ALA A 8 2.71 -14.44 -42.62
CA ALA A 8 1.94 -14.92 -43.79
C ALA A 8 0.45 -15.07 -43.48
N ALA A 9 0.10 -15.54 -42.25
CA ALA A 9 -1.29 -15.65 -41.82
C ALA A 9 -1.96 -14.28 -41.63
N ALA A 10 -1.24 -13.29 -41.11
CA ALA A 10 -1.74 -11.92 -40.96
C ALA A 10 -1.99 -11.24 -42.32
N ALA A 11 -1.08 -11.44 -43.30
CA ALA A 11 -1.23 -10.91 -44.65
C ALA A 11 -2.43 -11.51 -45.41
N ALA A 12 -2.76 -12.77 -45.16
CA ALA A 12 -3.91 -13.45 -45.78
C ALA A 12 -5.28 -12.90 -45.31
N HIS A 13 -5.33 -12.20 -44.16
CA HIS A 13 -6.52 -11.56 -43.62
C HIS A 13 -6.54 -10.03 -43.78
N GLY A 14 -5.63 -9.47 -44.59
CA GLY A 14 -5.57 -8.01 -44.85
C GLY A 14 -5.19 -7.19 -43.61
N VAL A 15 -4.67 -7.82 -42.57
CA VAL A 15 -4.15 -7.15 -41.39
C VAL A 15 -2.66 -6.95 -41.58
N GLU A 16 -2.22 -5.72 -41.79
CA GLU A 16 -0.78 -5.42 -41.76
C GLU A 16 -0.23 -5.90 -40.41
N PRO A 17 0.86 -6.71 -40.41
CA PRO A 17 1.50 -7.07 -39.15
C PRO A 17 1.94 -5.78 -38.46
N ALA A 18 1.48 -5.56 -37.23
CA ALA A 18 1.91 -4.43 -36.44
C ALA A 18 3.45 -4.39 -36.48
N PRO A 19 4.05 -3.27 -36.88
CA PRO A 19 5.51 -3.17 -36.85
C PRO A 19 5.97 -3.55 -35.45
N PHE A 20 7.10 -4.26 -35.35
CA PHE A 20 7.71 -4.70 -34.06
C PHE A 20 8.03 -3.54 -33.08
N VAL A 21 7.79 -2.32 -33.51
CA VAL A 21 7.78 -1.13 -32.65
C VAL A 21 6.50 -1.21 -31.84
N ASN A 22 6.66 -1.43 -30.57
CA ASN A 22 5.62 -1.59 -29.57
C ASN A 22 4.62 -0.42 -29.60
N LEU A 23 3.61 -0.50 -30.49
CA LEU A 23 2.51 0.48 -30.59
C LEU A 23 1.67 0.55 -29.29
N ARG A 24 1.88 -0.39 -28.38
CA ARG A 24 1.24 -0.44 -27.07
C ARG A 24 2.06 0.22 -25.95
N ASP A 25 3.28 0.72 -26.26
CA ASP A 25 4.05 1.48 -25.28
C ASP A 25 3.36 2.84 -25.03
N PRO A 26 2.70 3.06 -23.87
CA PRO A 26 2.01 4.31 -23.60
C PRO A 26 2.94 5.52 -23.66
N ALA A 27 4.24 5.34 -23.35
CA ALA A 27 5.25 6.38 -23.44
C ALA A 27 5.52 6.84 -24.89
N ARG A 28 5.14 6.03 -25.87
CA ARG A 28 5.37 6.29 -27.31
C ARG A 28 4.10 6.47 -28.11
N ARG A 29 2.94 6.47 -27.47
CA ARG A 29 1.66 6.76 -28.15
C ARG A 29 1.73 8.15 -28.78
N LEU A 30 1.39 8.20 -30.05
CA LEU A 30 1.23 9.45 -30.77
C LEU A 30 -0.24 9.87 -30.73
N GLY A 31 -0.48 11.16 -30.58
CA GLY A 31 -1.78 11.75 -30.78
C GLY A 31 -2.19 11.76 -32.26
N PRO A 32 -3.43 12.19 -32.56
CA PRO A 32 -3.92 12.28 -33.95
C PRO A 32 -3.07 13.19 -34.85
N ASP A 33 -2.32 14.10 -34.27
CA ASP A 33 -1.40 15.04 -34.95
C ASP A 33 0.02 14.49 -35.16
N GLY A 34 0.24 13.22 -34.80
CA GLY A 34 1.56 12.57 -34.91
C GLY A 34 2.57 13.02 -33.84
N LYS A 35 2.17 13.85 -32.88
CA LYS A 35 3.00 14.24 -31.73
C LYS A 35 2.79 13.28 -30.55
N PRO A 36 3.72 13.23 -29.57
CA PRO A 36 3.50 12.45 -28.36
C PRO A 36 2.15 12.79 -27.71
N ALA A 37 1.39 11.75 -27.38
CA ALA A 37 0.12 11.93 -26.69
C ALA A 37 0.34 12.69 -25.36
N VAL A 38 -0.55 13.63 -25.07
CA VAL A 38 -0.54 14.43 -23.85
C VAL A 38 -1.93 14.41 -23.22
N SER A 39 -1.96 14.56 -21.90
CA SER A 39 -3.22 14.67 -21.18
C SER A 39 -3.90 16.03 -21.42
N ARG A 40 -5.21 16.07 -21.21
CA ARG A 40 -5.99 17.30 -21.27
C ARG A 40 -5.46 18.32 -20.25
N ARG A 41 -5.55 19.60 -20.57
CA ARG A 41 -5.44 20.71 -19.64
C ARG A 41 -6.83 21.26 -19.32
N ALA A 42 -7.04 21.69 -18.10
CA ALA A 42 -8.27 22.44 -17.79
C ALA A 42 -8.31 23.77 -18.55
N PRO A 43 -9.50 24.28 -18.93
CA PRO A 43 -9.63 25.48 -19.77
C PRO A 43 -8.87 26.70 -19.28
N ILE A 44 -8.75 26.87 -17.96
CA ILE A 44 -8.01 28.01 -17.36
C ILE A 44 -6.50 28.00 -17.66
N TRP A 45 -5.96 26.89 -18.16
CA TRP A 45 -4.53 26.71 -18.47
C TRP A 45 -4.25 26.38 -19.95
N GLU A 46 -5.25 26.43 -20.82
CA GLU A 46 -5.07 26.15 -22.25
C GLU A 46 -4.01 27.06 -22.91
N ASP A 47 -3.98 28.34 -22.50
CA ASP A 47 -3.06 29.35 -23.02
C ASP A 47 -1.67 29.29 -22.37
N VAL A 48 -1.44 28.42 -21.37
CA VAL A 48 -0.12 28.29 -20.75
C VAL A 48 0.86 27.65 -21.73
N PRO A 49 1.99 28.32 -22.06
CA PRO A 49 2.97 27.75 -22.95
C PRO A 49 3.49 26.39 -22.48
N ASP A 50 3.73 25.44 -23.41
CA ASP A 50 4.22 24.10 -23.10
C ASP A 50 5.49 24.08 -22.26
N ALA A 51 6.41 25.01 -22.50
CA ALA A 51 7.64 25.16 -21.71
C ALA A 51 7.37 25.43 -20.22
N LYS A 52 6.32 26.21 -19.92
CA LYS A 52 5.89 26.47 -18.52
C LYS A 52 5.12 25.28 -17.96
N TRP A 53 4.18 24.76 -18.75
CA TRP A 53 3.36 23.62 -18.33
C TRP A 53 4.23 22.41 -17.96
N ASN A 54 5.28 22.17 -18.69
CA ASN A 54 6.21 21.05 -18.46
C ASN A 54 7.33 21.37 -17.46
N ASP A 55 7.37 22.58 -16.89
CA ASP A 55 8.25 22.90 -15.77
C ASP A 55 7.60 22.49 -14.44
N TRP A 56 8.19 21.50 -13.79
CA TRP A 56 7.69 21.01 -12.50
C TRP A 56 7.67 22.08 -11.40
N ARG A 57 8.56 23.07 -11.46
CA ARG A 57 8.59 24.18 -10.50
C ARG A 57 7.38 25.10 -10.69
N TRP A 58 7.00 25.32 -11.96
CA TRP A 58 5.79 26.06 -12.28
C TRP A 58 4.56 25.30 -11.77
N GLN A 59 4.48 23.99 -11.99
CA GLN A 59 3.37 23.17 -11.48
C GLN A 59 3.24 23.26 -9.96
N LEU A 60 4.35 23.20 -9.21
CA LEU A 60 4.33 23.33 -7.75
C LEU A 60 3.96 24.74 -7.27
N SER A 61 4.36 25.77 -8.01
CA SER A 61 4.09 27.16 -7.64
C SER A 61 2.68 27.62 -7.97
N ASN A 62 1.98 26.88 -8.85
CA ASN A 62 0.63 27.18 -9.30
C ASN A 62 -0.38 26.10 -8.84
N ARG A 63 -0.08 25.41 -7.74
CA ARG A 63 -1.03 24.45 -7.16
C ARG A 63 -2.31 25.17 -6.75
N VAL A 64 -3.43 24.49 -7.00
CA VAL A 64 -4.74 24.92 -6.58
C VAL A 64 -4.93 24.51 -5.12
N ASN A 65 -5.30 25.45 -4.26
CA ASN A 65 -5.33 25.20 -2.82
C ASN A 65 -6.50 25.83 -2.05
N ASP A 66 -7.39 26.52 -2.73
CA ASP A 66 -8.59 27.09 -2.11
C ASP A 66 -9.87 26.78 -2.88
N LEU A 67 -11.02 26.98 -2.20
CA LEU A 67 -12.34 26.73 -2.75
C LEU A 67 -12.62 27.50 -4.05
N ALA A 68 -12.27 28.78 -4.09
CA ALA A 68 -12.60 29.64 -5.22
C ALA A 68 -11.81 29.25 -6.49
N GLU A 69 -10.57 28.82 -6.33
CA GLU A 69 -9.76 28.30 -7.43
C GLU A 69 -10.30 26.97 -7.95
N ILE A 70 -10.68 26.06 -7.03
CA ILE A 70 -11.23 24.73 -7.39
C ILE A 70 -12.55 24.88 -8.13
N GLU A 71 -13.45 25.79 -7.70
CA GLU A 71 -14.73 26.06 -8.36
C GLU A 71 -14.60 26.62 -9.78
N ARG A 72 -13.45 27.18 -10.15
CA ARG A 72 -13.18 27.57 -11.55
C ARG A 72 -12.89 26.38 -12.47
N ILE A 73 -12.64 25.22 -11.89
CA ILE A 73 -12.18 24.02 -12.62
C ILE A 73 -13.22 22.91 -12.52
N LEU A 74 -13.83 22.72 -11.35
CA LEU A 74 -14.74 21.63 -11.04
C LEU A 74 -16.12 22.15 -10.62
N ASN A 75 -17.18 21.50 -11.05
CA ASN A 75 -18.53 21.71 -10.55
C ASN A 75 -18.71 20.97 -9.22
N LEU A 76 -18.48 21.69 -8.10
CA LEU A 76 -18.47 21.11 -6.78
C LEU A 76 -19.87 20.77 -6.26
N THR A 77 -19.97 19.65 -5.54
CA THR A 77 -21.13 19.26 -4.75
C THR A 77 -21.16 20.02 -3.41
N ASP A 78 -22.31 20.01 -2.72
CA ASP A 78 -22.42 20.64 -1.39
C ASP A 78 -21.53 19.92 -0.35
N ASP A 79 -21.39 18.59 -0.43
CA ASP A 79 -20.52 17.78 0.43
C ASP A 79 -19.02 18.16 0.26
N GLU A 80 -18.60 18.46 -0.97
CA GLU A 80 -17.23 18.94 -1.25
C GLU A 80 -17.02 20.38 -0.78
N ARG A 81 -18.02 21.26 -0.94
CA ARG A 81 -17.96 22.62 -0.38
C ARG A 81 -17.86 22.59 1.14
N GLU A 82 -18.59 21.68 1.80
CA GLU A 82 -18.47 21.46 3.25
C GLU A 82 -17.05 21.06 3.63
N GLY A 83 -16.45 20.08 2.94
CA GLY A 83 -15.07 19.64 3.18
C GLY A 83 -14.05 20.76 2.95
N LEU A 84 -14.16 21.47 1.83
CA LEU A 84 -13.26 22.60 1.49
C LEU A 84 -13.41 23.81 2.41
N SER A 85 -14.54 23.95 3.10
CA SER A 85 -14.77 25.03 4.08
C SER A 85 -14.13 24.78 5.44
N ALA A 86 -13.44 23.65 5.62
CA ALA A 86 -12.73 23.28 6.83
C ALA A 86 -11.19 23.22 6.61
N PRO A 87 -10.52 24.29 6.17
CA PRO A 87 -9.11 24.27 5.74
C PRO A 87 -8.13 23.91 6.88
N ASP A 88 -8.49 24.19 8.13
CA ASP A 88 -7.68 23.84 9.30
C ASP A 88 -7.59 22.32 9.51
N LYS A 89 -8.57 21.57 9.03
CA LYS A 89 -8.59 20.10 9.11
C LYS A 89 -8.12 19.44 7.83
N PHE A 90 -8.49 20.01 6.67
CA PHE A 90 -8.26 19.38 5.38
C PHE A 90 -7.48 20.29 4.45
N ARG A 91 -6.17 20.19 4.51
CA ARG A 91 -5.32 20.89 3.55
C ARG A 91 -5.53 20.33 2.16
N VAL A 92 -5.67 21.22 1.21
CA VAL A 92 -5.78 20.90 -0.22
C VAL A 92 -4.63 21.61 -0.94
N ASP A 93 -3.90 20.85 -1.70
CA ASP A 93 -2.94 21.34 -2.69
C ASP A 93 -2.97 20.35 -3.85
N VAL A 94 -3.23 20.83 -5.06
CA VAL A 94 -3.30 19.97 -6.25
C VAL A 94 -2.55 20.65 -7.39
N THR A 95 -1.67 19.92 -8.07
CA THR A 95 -0.98 20.45 -9.24
C THR A 95 -1.96 20.73 -10.38
N PRO A 96 -1.73 21.79 -11.19
CA PRO A 96 -2.53 22.08 -12.38
C PRO A 96 -2.66 20.88 -13.32
N TYR A 97 -1.59 20.10 -13.47
CA TYR A 97 -1.61 18.87 -14.24
C TYR A 97 -2.62 17.86 -13.69
N PHE A 98 -2.54 17.53 -12.41
CA PHE A 98 -3.32 16.43 -11.86
C PHE A 98 -4.81 16.76 -11.73
N ILE A 99 -5.16 17.99 -11.35
CA ILE A 99 -6.58 18.42 -11.31
C ILE A 99 -7.20 18.48 -12.72
N SER A 100 -6.39 18.72 -13.76
CA SER A 100 -6.86 18.73 -15.16
C SER A 100 -7.26 17.33 -15.66
N LEU A 101 -6.87 16.25 -14.97
CA LEU A 101 -7.26 14.88 -15.33
C LEU A 101 -8.69 14.55 -14.91
N ILE A 102 -9.25 15.32 -13.96
CA ILE A 102 -10.58 15.10 -13.39
C ILE A 102 -11.66 15.48 -14.40
N ASP A 103 -12.73 14.69 -14.47
CA ASP A 103 -13.96 15.12 -15.11
C ASP A 103 -14.65 16.17 -14.22
N PRO A 104 -14.81 17.43 -14.70
CA PRO A 104 -15.36 18.50 -13.88
C PRO A 104 -16.81 18.28 -13.45
N ASP A 105 -17.56 17.48 -14.20
CA ASP A 105 -18.98 17.26 -14.02
C ASP A 105 -19.30 15.94 -13.27
N ASP A 106 -18.31 15.06 -13.12
CA ASP A 106 -18.47 13.76 -12.44
C ASP A 106 -17.98 13.84 -10.97
N PRO A 107 -18.89 13.87 -9.98
CA PRO A 107 -18.53 13.85 -8.57
C PRO A 107 -17.94 12.49 -8.13
N ASP A 108 -18.18 11.43 -8.89
CA ASP A 108 -17.66 10.08 -8.63
C ASP A 108 -16.36 9.78 -9.39
N ASP A 109 -15.80 10.77 -10.11
CA ASP A 109 -14.50 10.61 -10.77
C ASP A 109 -13.46 10.06 -9.78
N PRO A 110 -12.77 8.95 -10.12
CA PRO A 110 -11.87 8.27 -9.20
C PRO A 110 -10.63 9.09 -8.81
N ILE A 111 -10.20 10.05 -9.63
CA ILE A 111 -9.10 10.97 -9.30
C ILE A 111 -9.61 12.05 -8.35
N ARG A 112 -10.77 12.65 -8.66
CA ARG A 112 -11.42 13.68 -7.85
C ARG A 112 -11.61 13.25 -6.41
N ARG A 113 -12.20 12.07 -6.21
CA ARG A 113 -12.47 11.51 -4.88
C ARG A 113 -11.22 11.25 -4.04
N GLN A 114 -10.06 11.13 -4.64
CA GLN A 114 -8.80 10.90 -3.93
C GLN A 114 -8.15 12.19 -3.40
N ILE A 115 -8.52 13.37 -3.93
CA ILE A 115 -7.82 14.63 -3.65
C ILE A 115 -8.72 15.78 -3.24
N ILE A 116 -10.00 15.75 -3.60
CA ILE A 116 -10.96 16.78 -3.18
C ILE A 116 -11.60 16.34 -1.85
N PRO A 117 -11.49 17.15 -0.78
CA PRO A 117 -12.08 16.81 0.51
C PRO A 117 -13.61 16.87 0.47
N THR A 118 -14.24 16.08 1.33
CA THR A 118 -15.70 16.05 1.49
C THR A 118 -16.08 16.14 2.97
N GLY A 119 -17.31 16.55 3.27
CA GLY A 119 -17.84 16.57 4.63
C GLY A 119 -17.86 15.19 5.31
N ARG A 120 -17.74 14.08 4.52
CA ARG A 120 -17.61 12.72 5.05
C ARG A 120 -16.35 12.51 5.87
N GLU A 121 -15.28 13.27 5.59
CA GLU A 121 -14.02 13.19 6.33
C GLU A 121 -14.15 13.70 7.77
N LEU A 122 -15.16 14.55 8.05
CA LEU A 122 -15.47 15.04 9.39
C LEU A 122 -16.10 13.99 10.31
N ARG A 123 -16.52 12.85 9.74
CA ARG A 123 -17.24 11.81 10.51
C ARG A 123 -16.27 10.87 11.18
N SER A 124 -16.45 10.66 12.49
CA SER A 124 -15.73 9.65 13.24
C SER A 124 -16.24 8.23 12.94
N PHE A 125 -15.39 7.24 13.12
CA PHE A 125 -15.75 5.82 13.02
C PHE A 125 -15.03 5.00 14.10
N THR A 126 -15.56 3.83 14.40
CA THR A 126 -15.00 2.93 15.42
C THR A 126 -13.57 2.49 15.06
N GLY A 127 -12.65 2.69 15.97
CA GLY A 127 -11.24 2.34 15.78
C GLY A 127 -10.41 3.39 15.02
N MET A 128 -10.97 4.58 14.78
CA MET A 128 -10.25 5.71 14.19
C MET A 128 -9.05 6.11 15.06
N MET A 129 -7.92 6.36 14.41
CA MET A 129 -6.64 6.72 15.03
C MET A 129 -6.02 7.92 14.32
N GLU A 130 -5.35 8.77 15.07
CA GLU A 130 -4.53 9.85 14.51
C GLU A 130 -3.22 9.29 13.89
N ASP A 131 -2.55 8.38 14.62
CA ASP A 131 -1.36 7.64 14.18
C ASP A 131 -1.65 6.14 14.12
N SER A 132 -2.28 5.69 13.04
CA SER A 132 -2.68 4.28 12.87
C SER A 132 -1.51 3.31 12.80
N LEU A 133 -0.33 3.79 12.39
CA LEU A 133 0.90 3.01 12.22
C LEU A 133 1.83 3.09 13.43
N ALA A 134 1.48 3.89 14.46
CA ALA A 134 2.29 4.16 15.64
C ALA A 134 3.73 4.61 15.29
N GLU A 135 3.86 5.47 14.27
CA GLU A 135 5.15 5.96 13.79
C GLU A 135 5.88 6.77 14.87
N ASP A 136 5.15 7.61 15.61
CA ASP A 136 5.72 8.43 16.69
C ASP A 136 6.35 7.58 17.79
N ARG A 137 5.69 6.47 18.15
CA ARG A 137 6.19 5.51 19.14
C ARG A 137 7.47 4.81 18.72
N HIS A 138 7.67 4.64 17.40
CA HIS A 138 8.82 3.95 16.83
C HIS A 138 9.90 4.89 16.32
N SER A 139 9.84 6.19 16.66
CA SER A 139 10.77 7.20 16.17
C SER A 139 11.90 7.47 17.18
N PRO A 140 13.09 6.86 17.00
CA PRO A 140 14.24 7.08 17.89
C PRO A 140 14.87 8.48 17.75
N VAL A 141 14.69 9.12 16.61
CA VAL A 141 15.07 10.51 16.31
C VAL A 141 14.00 11.12 15.40
N PRO A 142 13.84 12.44 15.36
CA PRO A 142 12.80 13.09 14.56
C PRO A 142 12.80 12.62 13.11
N GLY A 143 11.63 12.18 12.63
CA GLY A 143 11.42 11.75 11.26
C GLY A 143 12.07 10.41 10.87
N LEU A 144 12.57 9.61 11.81
CA LEU A 144 13.08 8.27 11.52
C LEU A 144 12.23 7.23 12.25
N VAL A 145 11.55 6.36 11.53
CA VAL A 145 10.73 5.28 12.12
C VAL A 145 11.48 3.94 12.01
N HIS A 146 11.80 3.33 13.14
CA HIS A 146 12.52 2.06 13.23
C HIS A 146 11.62 0.98 13.80
N ARG A 147 10.74 0.43 12.96
CA ARG A 147 9.76 -0.61 13.35
C ARG A 147 10.28 -2.03 13.13
N TYR A 148 11.10 -2.23 12.12
CA TYR A 148 11.61 -3.55 11.72
C TYR A 148 13.10 -3.68 12.06
N PRO A 149 13.60 -4.89 12.32
CA PRO A 149 14.96 -5.07 12.82
C PRO A 149 16.06 -4.63 11.83
N ASP A 150 15.79 -4.70 10.53
CA ASP A 150 16.77 -4.52 9.46
C ASP A 150 16.54 -3.31 8.57
N ARG A 151 15.47 -2.54 8.82
CA ARG A 151 15.08 -1.42 7.95
C ARG A 151 14.38 -0.29 8.68
N VAL A 152 14.54 0.89 8.15
CA VAL A 152 13.92 2.12 8.66
C VAL A 152 13.16 2.87 7.58
N LEU A 153 12.20 3.66 8.02
CA LEU A 153 11.54 4.69 7.23
C LEU A 153 12.14 6.05 7.62
N MET A 154 12.70 6.76 6.65
CA MET A 154 13.32 8.05 6.80
C MET A 154 12.44 9.13 6.17
N LEU A 155 11.80 9.95 7.00
CA LEU A 155 10.97 11.08 6.58
C LEU A 155 11.89 12.31 6.38
N ILE A 156 12.00 12.78 5.14
CA ILE A 156 12.94 13.85 4.78
C ILE A 156 12.27 15.20 4.53
N THR A 157 10.95 15.21 4.37
CA THR A 157 10.13 16.43 4.18
C THR A 157 8.69 16.14 4.60
N THR A 158 7.92 17.17 4.91
CA THR A 158 6.47 17.08 5.10
C THR A 158 5.67 17.61 3.89
N GLN A 159 6.36 18.08 2.84
CA GLN A 159 5.72 18.63 1.65
C GLN A 159 5.36 17.54 0.64
N CYS A 160 4.19 17.69 0.00
CA CYS A 160 3.74 16.87 -1.12
C CYS A 160 3.43 17.75 -2.34
N ALA A 161 3.41 17.14 -3.52
CA ALA A 161 2.94 17.81 -4.74
C ALA A 161 1.40 17.97 -4.73
N SER A 162 0.68 16.98 -4.20
CA SER A 162 -0.77 17.01 -3.93
C SER A 162 -1.08 16.18 -2.71
N TYR A 163 -2.18 16.46 -2.00
CA TYR A 163 -2.53 15.77 -0.75
C TYR A 163 -3.60 14.70 -0.98
N CYS A 164 -3.25 13.45 -0.68
CA CYS A 164 -4.20 12.34 -0.70
C CYS A 164 -5.17 12.42 0.47
N ARG A 165 -6.47 12.19 0.25
CA ARG A 165 -7.49 12.26 1.30
C ARG A 165 -7.44 11.08 2.30
N TYR A 166 -6.77 9.99 1.96
CA TYR A 166 -6.58 8.79 2.80
C TYR A 166 -5.15 8.69 3.37
N CYS A 167 -4.44 9.81 3.48
CA CYS A 167 -3.04 9.84 3.91
C CYS A 167 -2.90 9.45 5.39
N THR A 168 -2.11 8.43 5.69
CA THR A 168 -1.81 7.99 7.07
C THR A 168 -0.99 9.01 7.87
N ARG A 169 -0.40 9.99 7.19
CA ARG A 169 0.40 11.06 7.78
C ARG A 169 -0.25 12.45 7.62
N SER A 170 -1.57 12.51 7.42
CA SER A 170 -2.30 13.78 7.29
C SER A 170 -2.05 14.72 8.48
N ARG A 171 -1.78 14.17 9.68
CA ARG A 171 -1.44 14.92 10.89
C ARG A 171 -0.17 15.78 10.78
N ILE A 172 0.80 15.37 9.93
CA ILE A 172 2.10 16.07 9.80
C ILE A 172 2.34 16.63 8.40
N VAL A 173 1.74 16.03 7.36
CA VAL A 173 1.98 16.39 5.97
C VAL A 173 1.40 17.78 5.67
N GLY A 174 2.22 18.64 5.05
CA GLY A 174 1.86 20.02 4.73
C GLY A 174 1.95 20.98 5.92
N ASP A 175 2.35 20.54 7.13
CA ASP A 175 2.58 21.43 8.26
C ASP A 175 3.98 22.05 8.20
N PRO A 176 4.09 23.39 7.99
CA PRO A 176 5.40 24.07 7.94
C PRO A 176 6.17 23.96 9.27
N GLY A 177 5.45 23.86 10.39
CA GLY A 177 6.04 23.75 11.72
C GLY A 177 6.69 22.40 12.02
N GLN A 178 6.35 21.39 11.22
CA GLN A 178 6.85 20.01 11.38
C GLN A 178 7.84 19.59 10.28
N ASN A 179 8.27 20.51 9.43
CA ASN A 179 9.19 20.16 8.35
C ASN A 179 10.58 19.81 8.88
N PHE A 180 11.19 18.78 8.29
CA PHE A 180 12.52 18.32 8.68
C PHE A 180 13.61 19.24 8.09
N ASN A 181 14.58 19.54 8.90
CA ASN A 181 15.70 20.41 8.55
C ASN A 181 17.01 19.61 8.45
N ARG A 182 18.10 20.28 8.11
CA ARG A 182 19.41 19.65 7.95
C ARG A 182 19.90 18.92 9.20
N LYS A 183 19.62 19.45 10.42
CA LYS A 183 20.05 18.81 11.66
C LYS A 183 19.28 17.50 11.89
N ASP A 184 17.99 17.47 11.52
CA ASP A 184 17.18 16.26 11.60
C ASP A 184 17.74 15.19 10.65
N HIS A 185 18.07 15.56 9.40
CA HIS A 185 18.69 14.62 8.45
C HIS A 185 20.04 14.10 8.94
N GLU A 186 20.87 14.96 9.54
CA GLU A 186 22.15 14.56 10.13
C GLU A 186 21.93 13.60 11.31
N ALA A 187 20.95 13.84 12.17
CA ALA A 187 20.61 12.95 13.27
C ALA A 187 20.08 11.59 12.80
N GLN A 188 19.26 11.57 11.74
CA GLN A 188 18.76 10.35 11.10
C GLN A 188 19.91 9.51 10.53
N LEU A 189 20.80 10.13 9.75
CA LEU A 189 21.98 9.47 9.18
C LEU A 189 22.92 8.94 10.26
N ASP A 190 23.12 9.71 11.34
CA ASP A 190 23.96 9.30 12.45
C ASP A 190 23.38 8.11 13.22
N TYR A 191 22.06 8.09 13.43
CA TYR A 191 21.38 6.92 14.01
C TYR A 191 21.58 5.68 13.14
N ILE A 192 21.33 5.79 11.81
CA ILE A 192 21.52 4.68 10.88
C ILE A 192 22.97 4.18 10.94
N ARG A 193 23.97 5.08 10.91
CA ARG A 193 25.40 4.76 10.95
C ARG A 193 25.78 3.97 12.20
N ARG A 194 25.17 4.29 13.34
CA ARG A 194 25.42 3.61 14.62
C ARG A 194 24.61 2.33 14.81
N THR A 195 23.75 1.96 13.86
CA THR A 195 22.86 0.79 13.93
C THR A 195 23.15 -0.16 12.76
N PRO A 196 24.21 -1.03 12.86
CA PRO A 196 24.65 -1.86 11.73
C PRO A 196 23.65 -2.88 11.22
N GLN A 197 22.57 -3.13 11.97
CA GLN A 197 21.48 -4.02 11.57
C GLN A 197 20.63 -3.43 10.44
N ILE A 198 20.63 -2.09 10.28
CA ILE A 198 19.86 -1.42 9.26
C ILE A 198 20.55 -1.58 7.91
N ARG A 199 19.95 -2.39 7.03
CA ARG A 199 20.43 -2.66 5.67
C ARG A 199 19.61 -1.95 4.60
N ASP A 200 18.39 -1.54 4.94
CA ASP A 200 17.41 -1.02 4.01
C ASP A 200 16.80 0.28 4.56
N VAL A 201 16.86 1.34 3.77
CA VAL A 201 16.30 2.65 4.13
C VAL A 201 15.25 3.05 3.12
N LEU A 202 14.01 3.23 3.59
CA LEU A 202 12.91 3.77 2.78
C LEU A 202 12.81 5.27 3.01
N ILE A 203 13.15 6.06 1.99
CA ILE A 203 12.95 7.50 1.95
C ILE A 203 11.48 7.79 1.66
N SER A 204 10.85 8.64 2.48
CA SER A 204 9.48 9.09 2.37
C SER A 204 9.28 10.43 3.10
N GLY A 205 8.10 10.66 3.67
CA GLY A 205 7.76 11.86 4.43
C GLY A 205 6.38 12.34 4.04
N GLY A 206 6.28 13.59 3.57
CA GLY A 206 5.38 13.98 2.53
C GLY A 206 5.80 13.23 1.27
N ASP A 207 6.47 13.90 0.37
CA ASP A 207 7.04 13.20 -0.79
C ASP A 207 8.45 13.74 -1.08
N GLY A 208 9.46 12.87 -0.89
CA GLY A 208 10.87 13.25 -1.00
C GLY A 208 11.28 13.75 -2.38
N LEU A 209 10.55 13.39 -3.45
CA LEU A 209 10.86 13.87 -4.80
C LEU A 209 10.43 15.33 -5.05
N THR A 210 9.65 15.94 -4.14
CA THR A 210 9.35 17.39 -4.19
C THR A 210 10.52 18.25 -3.77
N MET A 211 11.52 17.67 -3.09
CA MET A 211 12.69 18.41 -2.62
C MET A 211 13.54 18.96 -3.76
N ALA A 212 14.27 20.03 -3.47
CA ALA A 212 15.29 20.54 -4.38
C ALA A 212 16.35 19.46 -4.66
N PRO A 213 16.81 19.30 -5.92
CA PRO A 213 17.71 18.20 -6.31
C PRO A 213 18.95 18.07 -5.41
N LYS A 214 19.60 19.18 -5.08
CA LYS A 214 20.80 19.19 -4.22
C LYS A 214 20.56 18.67 -2.80
N LEU A 215 19.36 18.92 -2.23
CA LEU A 215 19.02 18.43 -0.90
C LEU A 215 18.74 16.92 -0.93
N LEU A 216 17.96 16.45 -1.91
CA LEU A 216 17.72 15.02 -2.10
C LEU A 216 19.04 14.27 -2.34
N GLU A 217 19.91 14.82 -3.21
CA GLU A 217 21.22 14.22 -3.48
C GLU A 217 22.10 14.14 -2.24
N SER A 218 22.04 15.14 -1.35
CA SER A 218 22.81 15.12 -0.09
C SER A 218 22.37 13.98 0.83
N VAL A 219 21.07 13.66 0.89
CA VAL A 219 20.54 12.54 1.67
C VAL A 219 20.99 11.20 1.06
N LEU A 220 20.85 11.05 -0.26
CA LEU A 220 21.26 9.81 -0.95
C LEU A 220 22.75 9.54 -0.79
N ARG A 221 23.60 10.55 -0.93
CA ARG A 221 25.04 10.46 -0.70
C ARG A 221 25.35 10.05 0.73
N GLY A 222 24.72 10.72 1.72
CA GLY A 222 24.92 10.37 3.13
C GLY A 222 24.55 8.93 3.46
N LEU A 223 23.51 8.39 2.84
CA LEU A 223 23.14 6.98 2.98
C LEU A 223 24.15 6.05 2.31
N ARG A 224 24.68 6.40 1.13
CA ARG A 224 25.67 5.57 0.42
C ARG A 224 27.07 5.57 1.07
N GLU A 225 27.36 6.57 1.89
CA GLU A 225 28.57 6.61 2.72
C GLU A 225 28.50 5.65 3.92
N ILE A 226 27.32 5.04 4.21
CA ILE A 226 27.15 4.08 5.30
C ILE A 226 27.30 2.65 4.74
N PRO A 227 28.39 1.91 5.10
CA PRO A 227 28.75 0.67 4.41
C PRO A 227 27.71 -0.47 4.52
N HIS A 228 26.92 -0.51 5.59
CA HIS A 228 25.93 -1.56 5.84
C HIS A 228 24.56 -1.26 5.21
N VAL A 229 24.34 -0.04 4.67
CA VAL A 229 23.13 0.28 3.92
C VAL A 229 23.24 -0.29 2.51
N GLU A 230 22.59 -1.41 2.28
CA GLU A 230 22.63 -2.14 1.01
C GLU A 230 21.59 -1.58 0.02
N ILE A 231 20.40 -1.25 0.51
CA ILE A 231 19.24 -0.86 -0.29
C ILE A 231 18.74 0.53 0.13
N VAL A 232 18.53 1.40 -0.85
CA VAL A 232 17.77 2.65 -0.68
C VAL A 232 16.49 2.53 -1.50
N ARG A 233 15.37 2.76 -0.85
CA ARG A 233 14.05 2.81 -1.51
C ARG A 233 13.46 4.20 -1.40
N ILE A 234 12.72 4.61 -2.41
CA ILE A 234 11.95 5.85 -2.41
C ILE A 234 10.49 5.50 -2.60
N GLY A 235 9.64 5.95 -1.67
CA GLY A 235 8.18 5.90 -1.83
C GLY A 235 7.69 7.28 -2.27
N SER A 236 7.07 7.36 -3.45
CA SER A 236 6.68 8.64 -4.03
C SER A 236 5.41 8.55 -4.87
N ARG A 237 4.56 9.56 -4.77
CA ARG A 237 3.44 9.77 -5.69
C ARG A 237 3.72 10.90 -6.70
N VAL A 238 4.88 11.54 -6.62
CA VAL A 238 5.31 12.58 -7.58
C VAL A 238 5.23 12.10 -9.03
N PRO A 239 5.62 10.86 -9.42
CA PRO A 239 5.47 10.44 -10.81
C PRO A 239 4.02 10.51 -11.32
N VAL A 240 3.04 10.39 -10.42
CA VAL A 240 1.60 10.47 -10.72
C VAL A 240 1.10 11.91 -10.68
N PHE A 241 1.42 12.64 -9.60
CA PHE A 241 0.92 13.99 -9.37
C PHE A 241 1.66 15.06 -10.17
N LEU A 242 2.90 14.78 -10.52
CA LEU A 242 3.85 15.73 -11.10
C LEU A 242 4.89 15.01 -11.97
N PRO A 243 4.46 14.30 -13.05
CA PRO A 243 5.38 13.54 -13.89
C PRO A 243 6.50 14.39 -14.50
N GLN A 244 6.29 15.68 -14.66
CA GLN A 244 7.28 16.65 -15.16
C GLN A 244 8.53 16.74 -14.27
N ARG A 245 8.44 16.34 -13.00
CA ARG A 245 9.58 16.29 -12.06
C ARG A 245 10.54 15.15 -12.35
N ILE A 246 10.07 14.14 -13.08
CA ILE A 246 10.90 13.02 -13.51
C ILE A 246 11.60 13.41 -14.82
N ASP A 247 12.53 14.32 -14.68
CA ASP A 247 13.39 14.81 -15.76
C ASP A 247 14.72 14.03 -15.82
N ASP A 248 15.50 14.29 -16.87
CA ASP A 248 16.80 13.63 -17.06
C ASP A 248 17.76 13.94 -15.91
N GLU A 249 17.74 15.17 -15.35
CA GLU A 249 18.58 15.57 -14.22
C GLU A 249 18.31 14.68 -12.99
N LEU A 250 17.03 14.43 -12.67
CA LEU A 250 16.66 13.56 -11.57
C LEU A 250 17.06 12.10 -11.85
N CYS A 251 16.77 11.60 -13.04
CA CYS A 251 17.08 10.22 -13.43
C CYS A 251 18.58 9.95 -13.37
N GLU A 252 19.41 10.85 -13.92
CA GLU A 252 20.87 10.76 -13.87
C GLU A 252 21.41 10.86 -12.44
N MET A 253 20.82 11.74 -11.62
CA MET A 253 21.21 11.89 -10.22
C MET A 253 20.91 10.59 -9.45
N LEU A 254 19.72 10.02 -9.57
CA LEU A 254 19.34 8.76 -8.90
C LEU A 254 20.25 7.60 -9.34
N ALA A 255 20.62 7.53 -10.60
CA ALA A 255 21.49 6.49 -11.15
C ALA A 255 22.90 6.46 -10.51
N LYS A 256 23.39 7.57 -9.96
CA LYS A 256 24.68 7.63 -9.25
C LYS A 256 24.67 6.86 -7.92
N TYR A 257 23.48 6.60 -7.36
CA TYR A 257 23.32 6.06 -5.99
C TYR A 257 22.71 4.66 -5.95
N HIS A 258 22.90 3.87 -7.01
CA HIS A 258 22.43 2.48 -7.03
C HIS A 258 23.01 1.59 -5.89
N PRO A 259 22.24 0.58 -5.46
CA PRO A 259 20.88 0.21 -5.89
C PRO A 259 19.80 1.10 -5.25
N VAL A 260 19.05 1.82 -6.09
CA VAL A 260 17.87 2.60 -5.69
C VAL A 260 16.63 1.94 -6.27
N TRP A 261 15.61 1.76 -5.44
CA TRP A 261 14.29 1.24 -5.83
C TRP A 261 13.25 2.34 -5.65
N LEU A 262 12.30 2.45 -6.56
CA LEU A 262 11.25 3.44 -6.44
C LEU A 262 9.87 2.76 -6.49
N ASN A 263 9.07 2.99 -5.46
CA ASN A 263 7.68 2.59 -5.44
C ASN A 263 6.80 3.81 -5.68
N ILE A 264 6.06 3.77 -6.79
CA ILE A 264 5.03 4.76 -7.11
C ILE A 264 3.71 4.41 -6.43
N HIS A 265 2.75 5.31 -6.49
CA HIS A 265 1.44 5.12 -5.88
C HIS A 265 0.34 5.50 -6.88
N VAL A 266 -0.21 4.50 -7.54
CA VAL A 266 -1.34 4.58 -8.49
C VAL A 266 -2.47 3.74 -7.94
N ASN A 267 -3.68 4.29 -7.83
CA ASN A 267 -4.85 3.58 -7.31
C ASN A 267 -5.88 3.24 -8.40
N HIS A 268 -5.90 3.98 -9.50
CA HIS A 268 -6.90 3.80 -10.54
C HIS A 268 -6.28 3.84 -11.95
N PRO A 269 -6.80 3.07 -12.91
CA PRO A 269 -6.31 3.11 -14.31
C PRO A 269 -6.29 4.49 -14.96
N ASN A 270 -7.22 5.39 -14.57
CA ASN A 270 -7.29 6.76 -15.09
C ASN A 270 -6.08 7.63 -14.72
N GLU A 271 -5.33 7.24 -13.69
CA GLU A 271 -4.08 7.92 -13.31
C GLU A 271 -2.90 7.55 -14.23
N ILE A 272 -3.04 6.47 -15.05
CA ILE A 272 -1.99 6.03 -15.98
C ILE A 272 -2.08 6.81 -17.28
N THR A 273 -1.42 7.96 -17.27
CA THR A 273 -1.36 8.91 -18.38
C THR A 273 -0.11 8.69 -19.25
N PRO A 274 -0.07 9.28 -20.45
CA PRO A 274 1.15 9.29 -21.27
C PRO A 274 2.34 9.93 -20.56
N GLU A 275 2.11 10.96 -19.73
CA GLU A 275 3.15 11.64 -18.94
C GLU A 275 3.72 10.70 -17.88
N LEU A 276 2.87 10.00 -17.13
CA LEU A 276 3.31 8.99 -16.16
C LEU A 276 4.09 7.88 -16.86
N ALA A 277 3.62 7.40 -18.01
CA ALA A 277 4.30 6.35 -18.76
C ALA A 277 5.71 6.79 -19.18
N ARG A 278 5.88 8.04 -19.65
CA ARG A 278 7.21 8.60 -19.96
C ARG A 278 8.09 8.73 -18.72
N ALA A 279 7.54 9.19 -17.61
CA ALA A 279 8.27 9.29 -16.35
C ALA A 279 8.78 7.91 -15.89
N CYS A 280 7.94 6.89 -15.93
CA CYS A 280 8.33 5.51 -15.63
C CYS A 280 9.38 4.96 -16.61
N ASP A 281 9.27 5.29 -17.90
CA ASP A 281 10.27 4.91 -18.90
C ASP A 281 11.64 5.54 -18.60
N GLY A 282 11.69 6.82 -18.26
CA GLY A 282 12.92 7.53 -17.87
C GLY A 282 13.59 6.87 -16.66
N LEU A 283 12.83 6.63 -15.58
CA LEU A 283 13.32 5.96 -14.38
C LEU A 283 13.85 4.54 -14.69
N ALA A 284 13.09 3.77 -15.47
CA ALA A 284 13.48 2.41 -15.81
C ALA A 284 14.73 2.35 -16.71
N ARG A 285 14.93 3.34 -17.61
CA ARG A 285 16.17 3.50 -18.40
C ARG A 285 17.36 3.90 -17.53
N ALA A 286 17.13 4.68 -16.48
CA ALA A 286 18.14 5.00 -15.48
C ALA A 286 18.50 3.80 -14.57
N GLY A 287 17.91 2.61 -14.82
CA GLY A 287 18.16 1.40 -14.05
C GLY A 287 17.44 1.35 -12.70
N ILE A 288 16.41 2.19 -12.49
CA ILE A 288 15.61 2.21 -11.25
C ILE A 288 14.47 1.19 -11.38
N PRO A 289 14.47 0.10 -10.60
CA PRO A 289 13.34 -0.82 -10.54
C PRO A 289 12.10 -0.14 -9.97
N LEU A 290 10.94 -0.34 -10.61
CA LEU A 290 9.69 0.30 -10.26
C LEU A 290 8.68 -0.68 -9.68
N GLY A 291 8.06 -0.30 -8.56
CA GLY A 291 6.93 -0.99 -7.96
C GLY A 291 5.75 -0.05 -7.76
N ASN A 292 4.53 -0.61 -7.67
CA ASN A 292 3.33 0.15 -7.30
C ASN A 292 2.80 -0.29 -5.95
N GLN A 293 2.49 0.68 -5.10
CA GLN A 293 1.78 0.48 -3.84
C GLN A 293 0.44 1.21 -3.94
N SER A 294 -0.66 0.47 -4.08
CA SER A 294 -2.01 1.04 -4.08
C SER A 294 -2.69 0.85 -2.73
N VAL A 295 -3.70 1.66 -2.46
CA VAL A 295 -4.63 1.49 -1.34
C VAL A 295 -5.99 1.08 -1.88
N LEU A 296 -6.65 0.12 -1.25
CA LEU A 296 -8.00 -0.31 -1.60
C LEU A 296 -9.01 0.69 -1.03
N LEU A 297 -9.69 1.41 -1.91
CA LEU A 297 -10.57 2.53 -1.59
C LEU A 297 -11.99 2.26 -2.07
N ALA A 298 -12.96 2.37 -1.15
CA ALA A 298 -14.38 2.15 -1.42
C ALA A 298 -14.92 3.09 -2.50
N GLY A 299 -15.55 2.50 -3.53
CA GLY A 299 -16.16 3.21 -4.66
C GLY A 299 -15.14 3.87 -5.59
N ILE A 300 -13.84 3.55 -5.48
CA ILE A 300 -12.79 4.05 -6.37
C ILE A 300 -12.16 2.88 -7.13
N ASN A 301 -11.64 1.89 -6.40
CA ASN A 301 -10.93 0.76 -7.00
C ASN A 301 -11.28 -0.59 -6.34
N ASP A 302 -12.38 -0.67 -5.63
CA ASP A 302 -12.88 -1.85 -4.93
C ASP A 302 -13.64 -2.85 -5.83
N CYS A 303 -13.22 -2.92 -7.09
CA CYS A 303 -13.76 -3.81 -8.11
C CYS A 303 -12.64 -4.64 -8.75
N VAL A 304 -12.87 -5.95 -8.92
CA VAL A 304 -11.93 -6.88 -9.58
C VAL A 304 -11.56 -6.41 -10.99
N HIS A 305 -12.52 -5.86 -11.75
CA HIS A 305 -12.28 -5.40 -13.12
C HIS A 305 -11.38 -4.18 -13.17
N ILE A 306 -11.60 -3.20 -12.28
CA ILE A 306 -10.75 -2.01 -12.15
C ILE A 306 -9.33 -2.42 -11.73
N GLN A 307 -9.21 -3.31 -10.74
CA GLN A 307 -7.90 -3.77 -10.28
C GLN A 307 -7.16 -4.56 -11.37
N ARG A 308 -7.87 -5.37 -12.15
CA ARG A 308 -7.27 -6.11 -13.28
C ARG A 308 -6.72 -5.16 -14.35
N ASP A 309 -7.50 -4.16 -14.75
CA ASP A 309 -7.06 -3.16 -15.72
C ASP A 309 -5.85 -2.38 -15.16
N LEU A 310 -5.91 -1.97 -13.88
CA LEU A 310 -4.82 -1.27 -13.22
C LEU A 310 -3.51 -2.06 -13.25
N VAL A 311 -3.53 -3.32 -12.80
CA VAL A 311 -2.30 -4.12 -12.69
C VAL A 311 -1.73 -4.48 -14.05
N GLN A 312 -2.57 -4.65 -15.08
CA GLN A 312 -2.13 -4.90 -16.46
C GLN A 312 -1.46 -3.66 -17.05
N LYS A 313 -2.07 -2.48 -16.93
CA LYS A 313 -1.50 -1.20 -17.38
C LYS A 313 -0.20 -0.85 -16.64
N LEU A 314 -0.09 -1.14 -15.36
CA LEU A 314 1.14 -0.94 -14.61
C LEU A 314 2.30 -1.75 -15.19
N VAL A 315 2.08 -3.04 -15.49
CA VAL A 315 3.11 -3.90 -16.11
C VAL A 315 3.47 -3.39 -17.51
N GLU A 316 2.49 -2.91 -18.27
CA GLU A 316 2.70 -2.32 -19.61
C GLU A 316 3.68 -1.14 -19.57
N ILE A 317 3.62 -0.31 -18.52
CA ILE A 317 4.55 0.82 -18.31
C ILE A 317 5.79 0.44 -17.45
N ARG A 318 6.09 -0.86 -17.32
CA ARG A 318 7.24 -1.42 -16.59
C ARG A 318 7.23 -1.16 -15.08
N VAL A 319 6.05 -1.02 -14.49
CA VAL A 319 5.85 -0.92 -13.04
C VAL A 319 5.26 -2.22 -12.53
N ARG A 320 5.95 -2.89 -11.61
CA ARG A 320 5.43 -4.11 -11.01
C ARG A 320 4.41 -3.77 -9.93
N PRO A 321 3.16 -4.30 -9.99
CA PRO A 321 2.26 -4.25 -8.84
C PRO A 321 2.90 -4.94 -7.63
N TYR A 322 3.14 -4.17 -6.55
CA TYR A 322 3.87 -4.68 -5.38
C TYR A 322 2.89 -4.98 -4.24
N TYR A 323 2.15 -3.97 -3.78
CA TYR A 323 1.17 -4.13 -2.73
C TYR A 323 -0.17 -3.47 -3.09
N ILE A 324 -1.27 -4.08 -2.61
CA ILE A 324 -2.54 -3.42 -2.35
C ILE A 324 -2.68 -3.34 -0.84
N TYR A 325 -2.75 -2.16 -0.27
CA TYR A 325 -3.01 -1.96 1.15
C TYR A 325 -4.50 -1.90 1.43
N GLN A 326 -4.95 -2.54 2.50
CA GLN A 326 -6.21 -2.19 3.12
C GLN A 326 -6.13 -0.73 3.58
N CYS A 327 -7.20 0.05 3.38
CA CYS A 327 -7.26 1.42 3.86
C CYS A 327 -7.15 1.44 5.40
N ASP A 328 -6.20 2.22 5.92
CA ASP A 328 -5.89 2.32 7.34
C ASP A 328 -7.01 2.98 8.16
N LEU A 329 -6.94 2.79 9.48
CA LEU A 329 -7.90 3.36 10.45
C LEU A 329 -7.59 4.83 10.78
N VAL A 330 -7.07 5.58 9.82
CA VAL A 330 -6.64 6.97 10.02
C VAL A 330 -7.83 7.93 9.99
N GLU A 331 -7.73 9.02 10.76
CA GLU A 331 -8.72 10.10 10.78
C GLU A 331 -9.00 10.63 9.37
N GLY A 332 -10.28 10.90 9.05
CA GLY A 332 -10.74 11.37 7.73
C GLY A 332 -10.94 10.27 6.69
N ALA A 333 -10.36 9.06 6.87
CA ALA A 333 -10.42 8.01 5.84
C ALA A 333 -11.60 7.03 5.97
N GLY A 334 -12.54 7.26 6.88
CA GLY A 334 -13.62 6.32 7.18
C GLY A 334 -14.45 5.90 5.97
N HIS A 335 -14.78 6.83 5.10
CA HIS A 335 -15.61 6.62 3.91
C HIS A 335 -14.87 5.91 2.74
N PHE A 336 -13.54 5.78 2.84
CA PHE A 336 -12.72 5.03 1.88
C PHE A 336 -12.53 3.56 2.27
N ARG A 337 -12.92 3.18 3.48
CA ARG A 337 -12.66 1.84 3.98
C ARG A 337 -13.54 0.80 3.32
N THR A 338 -12.92 -0.32 2.94
CA THR A 338 -13.61 -1.53 2.45
C THR A 338 -13.56 -2.62 3.52
N PRO A 339 -14.44 -3.62 3.48
CA PRO A 339 -14.22 -4.85 4.22
C PRO A 339 -12.95 -5.57 3.75
N VAL A 340 -12.21 -6.22 4.66
CA VAL A 340 -11.02 -7.03 4.32
C VAL A 340 -11.37 -8.14 3.31
N GLY A 341 -12.57 -8.71 3.40
CA GLY A 341 -13.09 -9.69 2.45
C GLY A 341 -13.12 -9.21 0.99
N LYS A 342 -13.30 -7.88 0.76
CA LYS A 342 -13.23 -7.30 -0.59
C LYS A 342 -11.83 -7.40 -1.18
N GLY A 343 -10.80 -7.20 -0.39
CA GLY A 343 -9.41 -7.41 -0.82
C GLY A 343 -9.14 -8.87 -1.18
N LEU A 344 -9.66 -9.83 -0.41
CA LEU A 344 -9.56 -11.26 -0.71
C LEU A 344 -10.27 -11.62 -2.02
N GLU A 345 -11.48 -11.10 -2.25
CA GLU A 345 -12.24 -11.27 -3.51
C GLU A 345 -11.42 -10.77 -4.71
N ILE A 346 -10.82 -9.59 -4.58
CA ILE A 346 -9.96 -9.00 -5.62
C ILE A 346 -8.75 -9.90 -5.90
N MET A 347 -8.07 -10.36 -4.86
CA MET A 347 -6.90 -11.23 -5.02
C MET A 347 -7.26 -12.56 -5.69
N GLU A 348 -8.42 -13.14 -5.37
CA GLU A 348 -8.94 -14.34 -6.01
C GLU A 348 -9.28 -14.10 -7.50
N GLY A 349 -9.90 -12.94 -7.79
CA GLY A 349 -10.24 -12.54 -9.15
C GLY A 349 -9.06 -12.12 -10.03
N LEU A 350 -7.90 -11.83 -9.44
CA LEU A 350 -6.66 -11.53 -10.17
C LEU A 350 -5.85 -12.80 -10.43
N ARG A 351 -5.73 -13.69 -9.44
CA ARG A 351 -4.89 -14.88 -9.53
C ARG A 351 -5.46 -15.89 -10.53
N GLY A 352 -4.65 -16.28 -11.50
CA GLY A 352 -5.05 -17.14 -12.62
C GLY A 352 -5.77 -16.41 -13.76
N HIS A 353 -6.21 -15.17 -13.54
CA HIS A 353 -6.93 -14.36 -14.55
C HIS A 353 -6.07 -13.27 -15.19
N THR A 354 -4.84 -13.11 -14.73
CA THR A 354 -3.81 -12.25 -15.33
C THR A 354 -2.43 -12.86 -15.09
N SER A 355 -1.38 -12.28 -15.71
CA SER A 355 0.00 -12.72 -15.48
C SER A 355 0.34 -12.73 -13.98
N GLY A 356 0.97 -13.80 -13.48
CA GLY A 356 1.46 -13.88 -12.10
C GLY A 356 2.39 -12.71 -11.74
N TYR A 357 3.08 -12.13 -12.74
CA TYR A 357 3.91 -10.93 -12.56
C TYR A 357 3.11 -9.68 -12.22
N ALA A 358 1.85 -9.62 -12.65
CA ALA A 358 0.92 -8.52 -12.40
C ALA A 358 0.14 -8.66 -11.08
N VAL A 359 0.21 -9.82 -10.41
CA VAL A 359 -0.55 -10.05 -9.16
C VAL A 359 0.23 -9.51 -7.96
N PRO A 360 -0.28 -8.48 -7.25
CA PRO A 360 0.34 -7.93 -6.04
C PRO A 360 0.13 -8.83 -4.82
N GLN A 361 0.66 -8.41 -3.66
CA GLN A 361 0.24 -8.91 -2.36
C GLN A 361 -0.78 -7.96 -1.74
N TYR A 362 -1.84 -8.50 -1.16
CA TYR A 362 -2.78 -7.74 -0.36
C TYR A 362 -2.31 -7.68 1.09
N ILE A 363 -2.21 -6.47 1.64
CA ILE A 363 -1.59 -6.20 2.93
C ILE A 363 -2.57 -5.46 3.84
N VAL A 364 -2.67 -5.90 5.08
CA VAL A 364 -3.26 -5.14 6.18
C VAL A 364 -2.13 -4.67 7.07
N ASP A 365 -1.98 -3.36 7.27
CA ASP A 365 -1.10 -2.86 8.31
C ASP A 365 -1.79 -3.04 9.66
N ALA A 366 -1.14 -3.77 10.58
CA ALA A 366 -1.70 -4.05 11.90
C ALA A 366 -1.83 -2.74 12.69
N PRO A 367 -3.04 -2.35 13.13
CA PRO A 367 -3.24 -1.12 13.89
C PRO A 367 -2.36 -1.06 15.14
N GLY A 368 -1.88 0.14 15.47
CA GLY A 368 -0.99 0.34 16.60
C GLY A 368 0.45 -0.12 16.38
N GLY A 369 0.88 -0.24 15.13
CA GLY A 369 2.29 -0.48 14.78
C GLY A 369 2.69 -1.96 14.75
N GLY A 370 1.74 -2.90 14.60
CA GLY A 370 2.03 -4.33 14.50
C GLY A 370 2.77 -4.74 13.21
N GLY A 371 2.84 -3.85 12.21
CA GLY A 371 3.51 -4.08 10.94
C GLY A 371 2.61 -4.72 9.88
N LYS A 372 3.20 -5.07 8.74
CA LYS A 372 2.49 -5.53 7.55
C LYS A 372 2.11 -7.01 7.63
N ILE A 373 0.82 -7.29 7.50
CA ILE A 373 0.26 -8.64 7.49
C ILE A 373 -0.21 -8.95 6.07
N PRO A 374 0.42 -9.90 5.35
CA PRO A 374 -0.09 -10.35 4.07
C PRO A 374 -1.34 -11.22 4.29
N VAL A 375 -2.44 -10.83 3.65
CA VAL A 375 -3.73 -11.53 3.70
C VAL A 375 -4.06 -12.01 2.30
N MET A 376 -4.11 -13.32 2.12
CA MET A 376 -4.28 -13.94 0.81
C MET A 376 -5.41 -14.98 0.85
N PRO A 377 -6.05 -15.28 -0.29
CA PRO A 377 -7.00 -16.39 -0.38
C PRO A 377 -6.38 -17.71 0.09
N ASN A 378 -7.14 -18.52 0.80
CA ASN A 378 -6.64 -19.79 1.28
C ASN A 378 -6.71 -20.86 0.18
N TYR A 379 -5.54 -21.25 -0.34
CA TYR A 379 -5.40 -22.33 -1.32
C TYR A 379 -4.99 -23.66 -0.69
N LEU A 380 -4.54 -23.65 0.57
CA LEU A 380 -4.27 -24.83 1.36
C LEU A 380 -5.56 -25.24 2.08
N VAL A 381 -6.14 -26.39 1.69
CA VAL A 381 -7.39 -26.91 2.25
C VAL A 381 -7.12 -27.78 3.47
N SER A 382 -6.14 -28.68 3.37
CA SER A 382 -5.76 -29.59 4.45
C SER A 382 -4.30 -29.97 4.33
N TYR A 383 -3.69 -30.25 5.45
CA TYR A 383 -2.28 -30.67 5.55
C TYR A 383 -2.14 -31.88 6.49
N SER A 384 -1.35 -32.87 6.08
CA SER A 384 -0.95 -34.00 6.90
C SER A 384 0.50 -34.40 6.58
N ASP A 385 1.07 -35.30 7.35
CA ASP A 385 2.46 -35.76 7.17
C ASP A 385 2.72 -36.49 5.85
N HIS A 386 1.65 -36.91 5.17
CA HIS A 386 1.74 -37.71 3.95
C HIS A 386 1.16 -37.02 2.73
N LYS A 387 0.23 -36.11 2.94
CA LYS A 387 -0.56 -35.56 1.85
C LYS A 387 -1.07 -34.16 2.16
N VAL A 388 -0.97 -33.27 1.19
CA VAL A 388 -1.54 -31.93 1.22
C VAL A 388 -2.71 -31.87 0.24
N VAL A 389 -3.82 -31.27 0.65
CA VAL A 389 -4.97 -30.99 -0.20
C VAL A 389 -4.96 -29.51 -0.56
N LEU A 390 -4.95 -29.22 -1.84
CA LEU A 390 -4.87 -27.88 -2.41
C LEU A 390 -6.07 -27.59 -3.31
N ARG A 391 -6.48 -26.33 -3.38
CA ARG A 391 -7.38 -25.83 -4.41
C ARG A 391 -6.68 -24.80 -5.31
N ASN A 392 -6.99 -24.78 -6.59
CA ASN A 392 -6.54 -23.73 -7.50
C ASN A 392 -7.54 -22.55 -7.55
N TYR A 393 -7.27 -21.57 -8.41
CA TYR A 393 -8.10 -20.38 -8.61
C TYR A 393 -9.49 -20.66 -9.22
N GLU A 394 -9.65 -21.80 -9.93
CA GLU A 394 -10.94 -22.27 -10.49
C GLU A 394 -11.75 -23.10 -9.50
N GLY A 395 -11.21 -23.36 -8.29
CA GLY A 395 -11.81 -24.27 -7.33
C GLY A 395 -11.49 -25.75 -7.58
N TYR A 396 -10.60 -26.07 -8.52
CA TYR A 396 -10.11 -27.43 -8.72
C TYR A 396 -9.32 -27.90 -7.50
N ILE A 397 -9.77 -29.01 -6.90
CA ILE A 397 -9.14 -29.59 -5.72
C ILE A 397 -8.22 -30.73 -6.16
N THR A 398 -7.00 -30.72 -5.65
CA THR A 398 -6.00 -31.74 -5.92
C THR A 398 -5.24 -32.10 -4.65
N THR A 399 -4.53 -33.23 -4.70
CA THR A 399 -3.61 -33.64 -3.64
C THR A 399 -2.19 -33.58 -4.13
N TYR A 400 -1.30 -33.25 -3.19
CA TYR A 400 0.14 -33.34 -3.37
C TYR A 400 0.70 -34.31 -2.32
N GLU A 401 1.42 -35.34 -2.77
CA GLU A 401 2.02 -36.34 -1.87
C GLU A 401 3.30 -35.76 -1.25
N GLU A 402 3.38 -35.79 0.07
CA GLU A 402 4.59 -35.41 0.78
C GLU A 402 5.68 -36.48 0.63
N PRO A 403 6.97 -36.09 0.62
CA PRO A 403 8.04 -37.04 0.53
C PRO A 403 8.08 -37.96 1.76
N THR A 404 8.23 -39.26 1.53
CA THR A 404 8.35 -40.26 2.61
C THR A 404 9.67 -40.18 3.34
N SER A 405 10.65 -39.51 2.77
CA SER A 405 11.97 -39.27 3.38
C SER A 405 12.48 -37.88 2.99
N TYR A 406 12.76 -37.05 3.98
CA TYR A 406 13.37 -35.75 3.81
C TYR A 406 14.52 -35.59 4.78
N THR A 407 15.72 -35.37 4.25
CA THR A 407 16.90 -35.04 5.05
C THR A 407 17.21 -33.56 4.81
N PRO A 408 16.98 -32.69 5.78
CA PRO A 408 17.38 -31.28 5.67
C PRO A 408 18.92 -31.18 5.59
N HIS A 409 19.39 -30.04 5.07
CA HIS A 409 20.82 -29.76 5.13
C HIS A 409 21.31 -29.71 6.58
N ASP A 410 22.52 -30.21 6.81
CA ASP A 410 23.10 -30.19 8.15
C ASP A 410 23.45 -28.74 8.56
N ARG A 411 22.73 -28.24 9.56
CA ARG A 411 22.94 -26.88 10.09
C ARG A 411 24.32 -26.74 10.75
N ALA A 412 24.88 -27.83 11.29
CA ALA A 412 26.19 -27.80 11.98
C ALA A 412 27.34 -27.59 11.00
N THR A 413 27.22 -28.03 9.75
CA THR A 413 28.23 -27.89 8.71
C THR A 413 27.91 -26.80 7.69
N CYS A 414 26.68 -26.30 7.67
CA CYS A 414 26.28 -25.26 6.75
C CYS A 414 26.87 -23.90 7.11
N ARG A 415 27.77 -23.39 6.27
CA ARG A 415 28.41 -22.07 6.47
C ARG A 415 27.42 -20.91 6.62
N TRP A 416 26.23 -21.03 6.02
CA TRP A 416 25.20 -20.03 6.10
C TRP A 416 24.47 -20.04 7.44
N CYS A 417 24.25 -21.26 8.00
CA CYS A 417 23.62 -21.41 9.32
C CYS A 417 24.58 -21.07 10.47
N GLN A 418 25.90 -21.15 10.25
CA GLN A 418 26.92 -20.80 11.22
C GLN A 418 27.31 -19.31 11.20
N ASN A 419 26.87 -18.57 10.20
CA ASN A 419 27.10 -17.14 10.17
C ASN A 419 26.27 -16.47 11.28
N PRO A 420 26.88 -15.75 12.24
CA PRO A 420 26.16 -15.13 13.37
C PRO A 420 25.36 -13.92 12.94
N ARG A 421 24.38 -14.11 12.08
CA ARG A 421 23.31 -13.14 11.90
C ARG A 421 22.38 -13.29 13.09
N PRO A 422 21.93 -12.20 13.74
CA PRO A 422 20.88 -12.30 14.72
C PRO A 422 19.65 -12.91 14.01
N GLU A 423 19.38 -14.18 14.32
CA GLU A 423 18.17 -14.81 13.79
C GLU A 423 16.96 -14.13 14.43
N PRO A 424 15.96 -13.69 13.66
CA PRO A 424 14.66 -13.42 14.22
C PRO A 424 14.25 -14.69 14.97
N GLY A 425 13.80 -14.56 16.23
CA GLY A 425 13.53 -15.67 17.12
C GLY A 425 12.88 -16.84 16.40
N GLN A 426 13.51 -17.99 16.44
CA GLN A 426 13.16 -19.19 15.67
C GLN A 426 11.89 -19.90 16.13
N GLU A 427 11.14 -19.28 17.03
CA GLU A 427 9.95 -19.86 17.59
C GLU A 427 8.74 -19.49 16.74
N GLY A 428 8.57 -20.17 15.63
CA GLY A 428 7.38 -20.09 14.81
C GLY A 428 6.22 -20.95 15.34
N ILE A 429 5.18 -21.10 14.54
CA ILE A 429 3.98 -21.90 14.82
C ILE A 429 4.31 -23.30 15.37
N THR A 430 5.44 -23.88 14.97
CA THR A 430 5.92 -25.18 15.43
C THR A 430 6.05 -25.24 16.96
N ALA A 431 6.47 -24.18 17.63
CA ALA A 431 6.57 -24.15 19.09
C ALA A 431 5.21 -24.20 19.80
N LEU A 432 4.15 -23.74 19.13
CA LEU A 432 2.77 -23.87 19.60
C LEU A 432 2.24 -25.30 19.37
N LEU A 433 2.55 -25.89 18.23
CA LEU A 433 2.13 -27.25 17.89
C LEU A 433 2.82 -28.31 18.76
N ASP A 434 4.09 -28.09 19.11
CA ASP A 434 4.85 -28.96 20.02
C ASP A 434 4.36 -28.86 21.49
N GLY A 435 3.40 -27.99 21.80
CA GLY A 435 2.89 -27.78 23.15
C GLY A 435 3.90 -27.16 24.13
N LYS A 436 5.04 -26.68 23.64
CA LYS A 436 6.08 -26.05 24.48
C LYS A 436 5.68 -24.64 24.93
N ARG A 437 4.83 -23.98 24.16
CA ARG A 437 4.29 -22.63 24.45
C ARG A 437 2.83 -22.54 24.10
N MET A 438 2.11 -21.69 24.82
CA MET A 438 0.72 -21.35 24.53
C MET A 438 0.58 -20.11 23.67
N TRP A 439 1.63 -19.29 23.57
CA TRP A 439 1.70 -18.08 22.72
C TRP A 439 3.14 -17.86 22.26
N ILE A 440 3.30 -17.07 21.21
CA ILE A 440 4.58 -16.66 20.65
C ILE A 440 4.67 -15.14 20.68
N GLU A 441 5.69 -14.63 21.34
CA GLU A 441 6.06 -13.22 21.25
C GLU A 441 7.19 -13.07 20.22
N PRO A 442 7.09 -12.10 19.28
CA PRO A 442 8.18 -11.84 18.35
C PRO A 442 9.45 -11.46 19.12
N ALA A 443 10.54 -12.18 18.91
CA ALA A 443 11.82 -11.83 19.50
C ALA A 443 12.24 -10.42 19.05
N GLY A 444 12.65 -9.59 19.99
CA GLY A 444 13.07 -8.21 19.74
C GLY A 444 11.94 -7.18 19.78
N PHE A 445 10.67 -7.58 19.83
CA PHE A 445 9.56 -6.62 19.98
C PHE A 445 9.60 -5.93 21.33
N VAL A 446 10.04 -6.64 22.37
CA VAL A 446 10.09 -6.12 23.74
C VAL A 446 11.44 -5.45 24.05
N GLU A 447 12.56 -5.97 23.54
CA GLU A 447 13.89 -5.48 23.92
C GLU A 447 14.29 -4.16 23.25
N THR A 448 13.85 -3.88 22.03
CA THR A 448 14.15 -2.61 21.35
C THR A 448 13.34 -1.43 21.90
N HIS A 449 12.23 -1.71 22.56
CA HIS A 449 11.27 -0.68 23.02
C HIS A 449 11.21 -0.52 24.54
N ALA A 450 11.76 -1.47 25.32
CA ALA A 450 11.69 -1.47 26.77
C ALA A 450 12.74 -0.58 27.46
N ARG A 451 13.74 -0.08 26.73
CA ARG A 451 14.82 0.72 27.35
C ARG A 451 14.45 2.16 27.69
N GLY A 452 13.20 2.55 27.56
CA GLY A 452 12.77 3.92 27.86
C GLY A 452 11.38 4.11 28.46
N ASN A 453 10.60 3.07 28.74
CA ASN A 453 9.22 3.29 29.15
C ASN A 453 8.73 2.29 30.20
N GLU A 454 8.65 2.74 31.46
CA GLU A 454 8.02 1.98 32.56
C GLU A 454 6.55 1.61 32.28
N GLU A 455 5.92 2.27 31.31
CA GLU A 455 4.55 2.00 30.87
C GLU A 455 4.45 0.70 30.04
N ALA A 456 5.50 0.30 29.35
CA ALA A 456 5.55 -0.99 28.63
C ALA A 456 5.55 -2.19 29.59
N HIS A 457 6.07 -2.04 30.81
CA HIS A 457 6.00 -3.07 31.85
C HIS A 457 4.58 -3.28 32.41
N ARG A 458 3.72 -2.27 32.34
CA ARG A 458 2.31 -2.40 32.75
C ARG A 458 1.47 -3.27 31.82
N LEU A 459 1.87 -3.39 30.56
CA LEU A 459 1.20 -4.23 29.56
C LEU A 459 1.58 -5.71 29.66
N GLN A 460 2.63 -6.05 30.42
CA GLN A 460 3.08 -7.43 30.62
C GLN A 460 2.37 -8.15 31.78
N ASP A 461 1.59 -7.45 32.58
CA ASP A 461 0.80 -8.03 33.64
C ASP A 461 -0.60 -8.41 33.11
N PRO A 462 -0.89 -9.71 32.88
CA PRO A 462 -2.20 -10.15 32.39
C PRO A 462 -3.37 -9.76 33.29
N SER A 463 -3.12 -9.49 34.57
CA SER A 463 -4.14 -9.06 35.52
C SER A 463 -4.64 -7.63 35.28
N LYS A 464 -3.93 -6.87 34.44
CA LYS A 464 -4.25 -5.47 34.08
C LYS A 464 -4.79 -5.32 32.66
N TRP A 465 -5.01 -6.40 31.95
CA TRP A 465 -5.63 -6.38 30.62
C TRP A 465 -7.12 -6.06 30.79
N VAL A 466 -7.51 -4.84 30.49
CA VAL A 466 -8.91 -4.49 30.26
C VAL A 466 -9.26 -5.04 28.88
N PRO A 467 -10.24 -5.94 28.74
CA PRO A 467 -10.66 -6.41 27.43
C PRO A 467 -11.07 -5.22 26.56
N TYR A 468 -10.49 -5.12 25.39
CA TYR A 468 -10.88 -4.13 24.39
C TYR A 468 -12.39 -4.27 24.13
N GLY A 469 -13.17 -3.25 24.51
CA GLY A 469 -14.61 -3.22 24.25
C GLY A 469 -15.54 -2.95 25.43
N VAL A 470 -15.04 -2.72 26.65
CA VAL A 470 -15.91 -2.49 27.82
C VAL A 470 -15.96 -1.01 28.27
N GLY A 471 -15.35 -0.09 27.52
CA GLY A 471 -15.27 1.33 27.86
C GLY A 471 -16.37 2.25 27.33
N ALA A 472 -17.44 1.76 26.71
CA ALA A 472 -18.43 2.63 26.05
C ALA A 472 -19.90 2.35 26.43
N LEU A 473 -20.18 1.76 27.56
CA LEU A 473 -21.55 1.62 28.08
C LEU A 473 -21.64 2.00 29.60
N GLU A 474 -21.19 3.18 29.94
CA GLU A 474 -21.63 3.84 31.15
C GLU A 474 -22.90 4.63 30.85
N GLY A 475 -24.06 3.99 31.11
CA GLY A 475 -25.35 4.65 30.96
C GLY A 475 -26.55 3.74 31.10
N GLN A 476 -26.54 2.75 32.00
CA GLN A 476 -27.71 2.27 32.71
C GLN A 476 -27.29 1.22 33.77
N ALA A 477 -27.61 1.53 35.00
CA ALA A 477 -27.34 0.69 36.17
C ALA A 477 -28.12 -0.63 36.09
N GLY A 478 -27.46 -1.74 36.38
CA GLY A 478 -28.14 -2.93 36.88
C GLY A 478 -27.72 -4.26 36.26
N GLN A 479 -26.87 -4.93 36.97
CA GLN A 479 -26.50 -6.35 37.01
C GLN A 479 -25.23 -6.77 36.24
N PRO A 480 -24.26 -7.37 36.94
CA PRO A 480 -23.07 -7.92 36.31
C PRO A 480 -23.42 -9.21 35.54
N LEU A 481 -23.04 -9.24 34.26
CA LEU A 481 -23.00 -10.47 33.50
C LEU A 481 -22.00 -11.42 34.16
N SER A 482 -22.47 -12.54 34.65
CA SER A 482 -21.65 -13.61 35.20
C SER A 482 -20.70 -14.13 34.11
N VAL A 483 -19.41 -13.97 34.36
CA VAL A 483 -18.34 -14.61 33.60
C VAL A 483 -18.58 -16.13 33.68
N LEU A 484 -18.86 -16.78 32.56
CA LEU A 484 -18.86 -18.23 32.44
C LEU A 484 -17.46 -18.74 32.77
N GLN A 485 -17.32 -19.39 33.93
CA GLN A 485 -16.09 -20.09 34.29
C GLN A 485 -15.86 -21.24 33.29
N PRO A 486 -14.66 -21.48 32.81
CA PRO A 486 -14.34 -22.66 32.03
C PRO A 486 -14.33 -23.87 32.95
N GLY A 487 -15.32 -24.74 32.81
CA GLY A 487 -15.30 -25.99 33.57
C GLY A 487 -16.64 -26.61 33.94
N THR A 488 -17.64 -26.63 33.05
CA THR A 488 -18.72 -27.61 33.12
C THR A 488 -18.99 -28.19 31.74
N ALA A 489 -18.17 -29.16 31.38
CA ALA A 489 -18.57 -30.11 30.33
C ALA A 489 -19.78 -30.90 30.87
N ALA A 490 -20.95 -30.70 30.33
CA ALA A 490 -22.10 -31.51 30.57
C ALA A 490 -21.75 -32.95 30.16
N ARG A 491 -21.65 -33.86 31.12
CA ARG A 491 -21.57 -35.30 30.86
C ARG A 491 -22.98 -35.76 30.47
N PHE A 492 -23.14 -36.10 29.21
CA PHE A 492 -24.29 -36.88 28.76
C PHE A 492 -24.09 -38.32 29.22
N GLY A 493 -25.03 -38.83 30.02
CA GLY A 493 -25.11 -40.24 30.37
C GLY A 493 -25.52 -41.07 29.11
N PRO A 494 -25.14 -42.33 29.07
CA PRO A 494 -25.52 -43.19 27.93
C PRO A 494 -27.00 -43.51 28.02
N GLY A 495 -27.83 -43.02 27.08
CA GLY A 495 -29.17 -43.55 26.89
C GLY A 495 -30.32 -42.56 26.65
N GLU A 496 -30.11 -41.31 26.27
CA GLU A 496 -31.22 -40.44 25.88
C GLU A 496 -31.06 -39.95 24.42
N GLU A 497 -31.96 -40.41 23.54
CA GLU A 497 -32.12 -39.86 22.19
C GLU A 497 -32.82 -38.50 22.24
N PRO A 498 -32.40 -37.51 21.41
CA PRO A 498 -33.05 -36.21 21.37
C PRO A 498 -34.41 -36.30 20.68
N ARG A 499 -35.45 -35.76 21.30
CA ARG A 499 -36.77 -35.54 20.66
C ARG A 499 -36.65 -34.46 19.59
N PRO A 500 -37.35 -34.61 18.45
CA PRO A 500 -37.37 -33.59 17.40
C PRO A 500 -38.14 -32.35 17.87
N ALA A 501 -37.60 -31.19 17.58
CA ALA A 501 -38.27 -29.91 17.78
C ALA A 501 -39.33 -29.73 16.69
N ASP A 502 -40.57 -29.58 17.10
CA ASP A 502 -41.72 -29.23 16.25
C ASP A 502 -41.57 -27.79 15.74
N GLY A 503 -41.74 -27.60 14.44
CA GLY A 503 -42.18 -26.36 13.85
C GLY A 503 -41.18 -25.58 12.98
N LEU A 504 -40.81 -26.11 11.82
CA LEU A 504 -40.41 -25.29 10.66
C LEU A 504 -41.06 -25.87 9.38
N PRO A 505 -41.65 -25.05 8.51
CA PRO A 505 -42.33 -25.55 7.31
C PRO A 505 -41.35 -26.04 6.27
N THR A 506 -41.62 -27.22 5.74
CA THR A 506 -40.95 -27.86 4.60
C THR A 506 -41.14 -27.03 3.33
N ALA A 507 -40.06 -26.53 2.74
CA ALA A 507 -40.07 -26.06 1.37
C ALA A 507 -39.98 -27.28 0.42
N THR A 508 -41.03 -27.50 -0.34
CA THR A 508 -41.11 -28.43 -1.43
C THR A 508 -40.17 -28.06 -2.58
N ALA A 509 -39.41 -29.06 -3.01
CA ALA A 509 -38.63 -29.00 -4.23
C ALA A 509 -39.53 -28.83 -5.46
N ASN A 510 -39.20 -27.85 -6.30
CA ASN A 510 -39.56 -27.89 -7.72
C ASN A 510 -38.27 -27.97 -8.54
N HIS A 511 -38.05 -29.15 -9.10
CA HIS A 511 -37.29 -29.34 -10.33
C HIS A 511 -38.11 -28.74 -11.46
N GLU A 512 -37.51 -27.88 -12.28
CA GLU A 512 -37.56 -27.94 -13.76
C GLU A 512 -36.93 -26.65 -14.38
N LEU A 513 -35.98 -26.91 -15.27
CA LEU A 513 -35.65 -26.22 -16.53
C LEU A 513 -34.87 -24.89 -16.50
N LEU A 514 -33.73 -24.94 -16.88
CA LEU A 514 -32.86 -24.56 -18.01
C LEU A 514 -31.50 -24.08 -17.52
#